data_be74bdfa48be4b215394abfbd4688230
#
_entry.id   be74bdfa48be4b215394abfbd4688230
#
_cell.length_a   1.000
_cell.length_b   1.000
_cell.length_c   1.000
_cell.angle_alpha   90.00
_cell.angle_beta   90.00
_cell.angle_gamma   90.00
#
_symmetry.space_group_name_H-M   'P 1'
#
loop_
_entity.id
_entity.type
_entity.pdbx_description
1 polymer ?
#
loop_
_entity_poly.entity_id
_entity_poly.type
_entity_poly.pdbx_seq_one_letter_code
_entity_poly.pdbx_strand_id
1 'polypeptide(L)'
;MQPDAVSYQGEVVTRRRAGAAQRRPQRRSAVIVASSLLAGLVTAIALVVGPFAGGRESVITGAILLGFAVGWALLAVLSVRLTDRPQRWAAVPAAAMAIAGAGLMVLAPGVAVLTALGWVWPPLLLALVVWMIVHARRRQSSRVQPWLLYPVFGVLALAAVGGGYETLRNATDPALAQVAGTRLVDVGGHRLSIRCTGSGSPTVVLEPGLGESAAAMARWIAPDVARTTTVCAYDRAGHGRSDAVPANGYDAARDLHVLLKRAHVPGPYVIAGHSLGGMFALSYAHRYPAQVAGVVLLDSMHPHQDNAFAGPARLLAVIPTLARIGLARVFSDPKDGKPTTQAAQFVRDVNEMPAQLNRAANLTSLGDRPLSVVTAGTDSPAGWTAEQNDLATLSSITVHHTVADATHTSLIEDKRHAAQSSQAISDIVRAVRRRSG
;
A
#
# COMPACT_ATOMS: atom_id res chain seq x y z
N MET A 1 -62.83 44.60 -40.77
CA MET A 1 -62.76 44.32 -39.38
C MET A 1 -61.73 43.27 -39.14
N GLN A 2 -60.57 43.65 -38.63
CA GLN A 2 -59.51 42.80 -38.22
C GLN A 2 -59.17 43.18 -36.80
N PRO A 3 -59.39 42.24 -35.79
CA PRO A 3 -58.82 42.42 -34.46
C PRO A 3 -57.74 41.41 -34.19
N ASP A 4 -56.75 41.80 -33.34
CA ASP A 4 -55.97 41.04 -32.46
C ASP A 4 -54.66 40.39 -32.89
N ALA A 5 -53.74 41.24 -33.46
CA ALA A 5 -52.32 40.86 -33.57
C ALA A 5 -51.43 41.37 -32.38
N VAL A 6 -51.96 42.17 -31.45
CA VAL A 6 -51.17 42.88 -30.42
C VAL A 6 -51.04 42.06 -29.07
N SER A 7 -51.93 41.13 -28.83
CA SER A 7 -51.99 40.38 -27.55
C SER A 7 -50.89 39.27 -27.46
N TYR A 8 -50.49 38.63 -28.54
CA TYR A 8 -49.61 37.47 -28.52
C TYR A 8 -48.13 37.79 -28.24
N GLN A 9 -47.65 38.98 -28.65
CA GLN A 9 -46.25 39.36 -28.42
C GLN A 9 -45.95 39.75 -26.96
N GLY A 10 -46.91 40.32 -26.24
CA GLY A 10 -46.79 40.69 -24.82
C GLY A 10 -46.63 39.46 -23.91
N GLU A 11 -47.34 38.38 -24.21
CA GLU A 11 -47.35 37.15 -23.38
C GLU A 11 -46.05 36.32 -23.56
N VAL A 12 -45.49 36.32 -24.77
CA VAL A 12 -44.21 35.65 -25.07
C VAL A 12 -43.01 36.36 -24.42
N VAL A 13 -43.04 37.71 -24.39
CA VAL A 13 -41.98 38.52 -23.77
C VAL A 13 -42.02 38.42 -22.25
N THR A 14 -43.23 38.40 -21.64
CA THR A 14 -43.37 38.22 -20.19
C THR A 14 -42.99 36.83 -19.74
N ARG A 15 -43.33 35.77 -20.47
CA ARG A 15 -42.86 34.37 -20.16
C ARG A 15 -41.32 34.22 -20.31
N ARG A 16 -40.69 34.86 -21.33
CA ARG A 16 -39.21 34.85 -21.45
C ARG A 16 -38.52 35.61 -20.33
N ARG A 17 -39.04 36.77 -19.89
CA ARG A 17 -38.50 37.55 -18.75
C ARG A 17 -38.69 36.85 -17.44
N ALA A 18 -39.83 36.21 -17.19
CA ALA A 18 -40.08 35.39 -15.99
C ALA A 18 -39.15 34.17 -15.95
N GLY A 19 -38.95 33.49 -17.09
CA GLY A 19 -37.99 32.37 -17.20
C GLY A 19 -36.53 32.78 -16.98
N ALA A 20 -36.12 33.97 -17.44
CA ALA A 20 -34.77 34.50 -17.23
C ALA A 20 -34.53 34.97 -15.79
N ALA A 21 -35.53 35.59 -15.15
CA ALA A 21 -35.46 35.99 -13.73
C ALA A 21 -35.37 34.78 -12.80
N GLN A 22 -36.08 33.69 -13.12
CA GLN A 22 -36.05 32.45 -12.32
C GLN A 22 -34.78 31.60 -12.53
N ARG A 23 -34.06 31.77 -13.65
CA ARG A 23 -32.81 31.06 -13.96
C ARG A 23 -31.59 31.64 -13.22
N ARG A 24 -31.55 32.94 -12.87
CA ARG A 24 -30.42 33.62 -12.22
C ARG A 24 -30.16 33.07 -10.79
N PRO A 25 -31.13 32.94 -9.86
CA PRO A 25 -30.92 32.41 -8.54
C PRO A 25 -30.54 30.92 -8.56
N GLN A 26 -31.03 30.14 -9.52
CA GLN A 26 -30.67 28.72 -9.68
C GLN A 26 -29.23 28.53 -10.12
N ARG A 27 -28.70 29.35 -11.03
CA ARG A 27 -27.30 29.32 -11.44
C ARG A 27 -26.36 29.69 -10.31
N ARG A 28 -26.68 30.68 -9.47
CA ARG A 28 -25.88 31.07 -8.31
C ARG A 28 -25.76 29.94 -7.29
N SER A 29 -26.84 29.27 -6.97
CA SER A 29 -26.82 28.11 -6.06
C SER A 29 -26.01 26.94 -6.59
N ALA A 30 -26.10 26.63 -7.88
CA ALA A 30 -25.31 25.57 -8.51
C ALA A 30 -23.79 25.90 -8.50
N VAL A 31 -23.44 27.17 -8.79
CA VAL A 31 -22.04 27.63 -8.75
C VAL A 31 -21.47 27.50 -7.33
N ILE A 32 -22.23 27.90 -6.29
CA ILE A 32 -21.77 27.77 -4.89
C ILE A 32 -21.56 26.31 -4.51
N VAL A 33 -22.47 25.39 -4.87
CA VAL A 33 -22.28 23.95 -4.62
C VAL A 33 -21.01 23.45 -5.33
N ALA A 34 -20.88 23.71 -6.62
CA ALA A 34 -19.75 23.23 -7.40
C ALA A 34 -18.41 23.81 -6.89
N SER A 35 -18.35 25.13 -6.65
CA SER A 35 -17.13 25.77 -6.16
C SER A 35 -16.73 25.32 -4.75
N SER A 36 -17.70 25.09 -3.86
CA SER A 36 -17.44 24.59 -2.51
C SER A 36 -16.90 23.15 -2.53
N LEU A 37 -17.50 22.27 -3.33
CA LEU A 37 -17.03 20.90 -3.49
C LEU A 37 -15.63 20.84 -4.13
N LEU A 38 -15.41 21.66 -5.16
CA LEU A 38 -14.11 21.78 -5.81
C LEU A 38 -13.04 22.32 -4.84
N ALA A 39 -13.37 23.35 -4.05
CA ALA A 39 -12.46 23.87 -3.03
C ALA A 39 -12.10 22.81 -1.99
N GLY A 40 -13.07 21.99 -1.58
CA GLY A 40 -12.81 20.84 -0.68
C GLY A 40 -11.84 19.82 -1.29
N LEU A 41 -12.05 19.45 -2.55
CA LEU A 41 -11.16 18.54 -3.27
C LEU A 41 -9.75 19.13 -3.44
N VAL A 42 -9.65 20.38 -3.87
CA VAL A 42 -8.36 21.08 -4.04
C VAL A 42 -7.63 21.16 -2.70
N THR A 43 -8.34 21.45 -1.60
CA THR A 43 -7.75 21.48 -0.25
C THR A 43 -7.26 20.10 0.16
N ALA A 44 -8.03 19.04 -0.09
CA ALA A 44 -7.60 17.66 0.21
C ALA A 44 -6.30 17.30 -0.54
N ILE A 45 -6.26 17.58 -1.85
CA ILE A 45 -5.06 17.35 -2.68
C ILE A 45 -3.89 18.17 -2.16
N ALA A 46 -4.08 19.47 -1.90
CA ALA A 46 -3.03 20.36 -1.43
C ALA A 46 -2.44 19.91 -0.08
N LEU A 47 -3.28 19.40 0.83
CA LEU A 47 -2.82 18.87 2.11
C LEU A 47 -1.99 17.58 1.94
N VAL A 48 -2.46 16.68 1.08
CA VAL A 48 -1.80 15.38 0.83
C VAL A 48 -0.48 15.56 0.08
N VAL A 49 -0.44 16.42 -0.93
CA VAL A 49 0.76 16.63 -1.77
C VAL A 49 1.76 17.59 -1.10
N GLY A 50 1.27 18.50 -0.27
CA GLY A 50 2.06 19.52 0.42
C GLY A 50 2.54 19.05 1.81
N PRO A 51 1.96 19.61 2.90
CA PRO A 51 2.51 19.46 4.24
C PRO A 51 2.49 18.02 4.79
N PHE A 52 1.62 17.17 4.29
CA PHE A 52 1.48 15.79 4.76
C PHE A 52 1.96 14.75 3.74
N ALA A 53 2.66 15.17 2.69
CA ALA A 53 3.22 14.28 1.67
C ALA A 53 4.13 13.21 2.28
N GLY A 54 3.88 11.94 1.98
CA GLY A 54 4.62 10.81 2.54
C GLY A 54 4.28 10.49 4.00
N GLY A 55 3.24 11.12 4.56
CA GLY A 55 2.77 10.86 5.92
C GLY A 55 2.23 9.44 6.12
N ARG A 56 2.02 9.06 7.39
CA ARG A 56 1.36 7.79 7.74
C ARG A 56 -0.07 7.76 7.18
N GLU A 57 -0.60 6.56 6.94
CA GLU A 57 -1.96 6.36 6.43
C GLU A 57 -3.02 7.16 7.19
N SER A 58 -2.97 7.15 8.54
CA SER A 58 -3.90 7.90 9.39
C SER A 58 -3.83 9.42 9.14
N VAL A 59 -2.64 9.96 8.93
CA VAL A 59 -2.42 11.39 8.65
C VAL A 59 -2.93 11.74 7.25
N ILE A 60 -2.65 10.91 6.25
CA ILE A 60 -3.14 11.09 4.88
C ILE A 60 -4.67 11.04 4.83
N THR A 61 -5.27 10.00 5.43
CA THR A 61 -6.73 9.88 5.52
C THR A 61 -7.35 11.07 6.25
N GLY A 62 -6.71 11.50 7.36
CA GLY A 62 -7.13 12.67 8.12
C GLY A 62 -7.07 13.96 7.31
N ALA A 63 -6.01 14.16 6.53
CA ALA A 63 -5.85 15.31 5.63
C ALA A 63 -6.93 15.35 4.53
N ILE A 64 -7.25 14.19 3.94
CA ILE A 64 -8.33 14.07 2.95
C ILE A 64 -9.68 14.47 3.58
N LEU A 65 -10.00 13.95 4.77
CA LEU A 65 -11.24 14.27 5.47
C LEU A 65 -11.32 15.75 5.85
N LEU A 66 -10.22 16.38 6.28
CA LEU A 66 -10.18 17.81 6.57
C LEU A 66 -10.41 18.66 5.31
N GLY A 67 -9.82 18.27 4.18
CA GLY A 67 -10.07 18.93 2.90
C GLY A 67 -11.56 18.89 2.52
N PHE A 68 -12.20 17.74 2.62
CA PHE A 68 -13.64 17.62 2.37
C PHE A 68 -14.49 18.37 3.41
N ALA A 69 -14.06 18.41 4.67
CA ALA A 69 -14.73 19.20 5.71
C ALA A 69 -14.75 20.69 5.34
N VAL A 70 -13.65 21.23 4.77
CA VAL A 70 -13.60 22.61 4.27
C VAL A 70 -14.64 22.83 3.16
N GLY A 71 -14.76 21.91 2.21
CA GLY A 71 -15.76 21.99 1.14
C GLY A 71 -17.20 22.05 1.67
N TRP A 72 -17.55 21.17 2.61
CA TRP A 72 -18.87 21.17 3.26
C TRP A 72 -19.12 22.41 4.10
N ALA A 73 -18.11 22.91 4.82
CA ALA A 73 -18.21 24.13 5.61
C ALA A 73 -18.42 25.36 4.71
N LEU A 74 -17.69 25.47 3.60
CA LEU A 74 -17.90 26.51 2.60
C LEU A 74 -19.32 26.48 2.04
N LEU A 75 -19.83 25.28 1.70
CA LEU A 75 -21.21 25.13 1.25
C LEU A 75 -22.20 25.61 2.29
N ALA A 76 -22.03 25.23 3.55
CA ALA A 76 -22.90 25.67 4.64
C ALA A 76 -22.90 27.20 4.77
N VAL A 77 -21.72 27.84 4.82
CA VAL A 77 -21.57 29.28 5.04
C VAL A 77 -21.99 30.10 3.83
N LEU A 78 -21.48 29.76 2.64
CA LEU A 78 -21.76 30.55 1.42
C LEU A 78 -23.23 30.44 1.00
N SER A 79 -23.87 29.28 1.18
CA SER A 79 -25.30 29.15 0.89
C SER A 79 -26.17 30.04 1.80
N VAL A 80 -25.78 30.19 3.07
CA VAL A 80 -26.48 31.08 4.01
C VAL A 80 -26.30 32.56 3.66
N ARG A 81 -25.09 32.94 3.25
CA ARG A 81 -24.76 34.36 2.97
C ARG A 81 -25.15 34.84 1.58
N LEU A 82 -25.15 33.96 0.59
CA LEU A 82 -25.20 34.33 -0.83
C LEU A 82 -26.42 33.79 -1.57
N THR A 83 -27.28 33.00 -0.92
CA THR A 83 -28.49 32.43 -1.54
C THR A 83 -29.72 32.55 -0.66
N ASP A 84 -30.87 32.60 -1.31
CA ASP A 84 -32.18 32.58 -0.65
C ASP A 84 -32.55 31.17 -0.10
N ARG A 85 -31.66 30.19 -0.28
CA ARG A 85 -31.86 28.77 0.08
C ARG A 85 -30.68 28.22 0.87
N PRO A 86 -30.59 28.52 2.16
CA PRO A 86 -29.46 28.13 3.01
C PRO A 86 -29.38 26.61 3.18
N GLN A 87 -28.18 26.06 2.91
CA GLN A 87 -27.89 24.63 3.07
C GLN A 87 -27.23 24.36 4.44
N ARG A 88 -27.87 24.81 5.53
CA ARG A 88 -27.32 24.69 6.91
C ARG A 88 -27.01 23.24 7.31
N TRP A 89 -27.71 22.28 6.71
CA TRP A 89 -27.44 20.86 6.94
C TRP A 89 -26.01 20.45 6.57
N ALA A 90 -25.35 21.14 5.65
CA ALA A 90 -23.98 20.86 5.24
C ALA A 90 -22.94 21.06 6.38
N ALA A 91 -23.33 21.74 7.46
CA ALA A 91 -22.49 21.86 8.66
C ALA A 91 -22.28 20.50 9.38
N VAL A 92 -23.23 19.56 9.27
CA VAL A 92 -23.12 18.24 9.91
C VAL A 92 -22.01 17.39 9.27
N PRO A 93 -21.99 17.13 7.94
CA PRO A 93 -20.88 16.43 7.32
C PRO A 93 -19.55 17.19 7.48
N ALA A 94 -19.55 18.53 7.47
CA ALA A 94 -18.35 19.31 7.74
C ALA A 94 -17.77 19.00 9.13
N ALA A 95 -18.60 19.05 10.18
CA ALA A 95 -18.17 18.76 11.54
C ALA A 95 -17.74 17.28 11.71
N ALA A 96 -18.52 16.33 11.17
CA ALA A 96 -18.20 14.91 11.25
C ALA A 96 -16.82 14.59 10.60
N MET A 97 -16.58 15.11 9.39
CA MET A 97 -15.31 14.91 8.68
C MET A 97 -14.15 15.67 9.35
N ALA A 98 -14.39 16.87 9.91
CA ALA A 98 -13.36 17.61 10.62
C ALA A 98 -12.94 16.89 11.90
N ILE A 99 -13.89 16.40 12.70
CA ILE A 99 -13.61 15.67 13.95
C ILE A 99 -12.85 14.37 13.64
N ALA A 100 -13.36 13.58 12.68
CA ALA A 100 -12.72 12.32 12.28
C ALA A 100 -11.30 12.59 11.71
N GLY A 101 -11.15 13.59 10.83
CA GLY A 101 -9.88 13.94 10.23
C GLY A 101 -8.85 14.43 11.26
N ALA A 102 -9.23 15.36 12.13
CA ALA A 102 -8.37 15.84 13.20
C ALA A 102 -8.01 14.71 14.19
N GLY A 103 -8.97 13.86 14.54
CA GLY A 103 -8.73 12.71 15.41
C GLY A 103 -7.71 11.74 14.82
N LEU A 104 -7.81 11.41 13.53
CA LEU A 104 -6.84 10.54 12.85
C LEU A 104 -5.44 11.17 12.80
N MET A 105 -5.35 12.48 12.61
CA MET A 105 -4.05 13.17 12.55
C MET A 105 -3.39 13.30 13.91
N VAL A 106 -4.15 13.67 14.94
CA VAL A 106 -3.63 13.92 16.30
C VAL A 106 -3.26 12.60 16.99
N LEU A 107 -4.16 11.62 16.94
CA LEU A 107 -3.95 10.31 17.57
C LEU A 107 -3.00 9.43 16.77
N ALA A 108 -2.86 9.69 15.48
CA ALA A 108 -2.02 8.97 14.53
C ALA A 108 -2.07 7.43 14.72
N PRO A 109 -3.28 6.81 14.74
CA PRO A 109 -3.41 5.39 15.06
C PRO A 109 -2.66 4.52 14.07
N GLY A 110 -2.09 3.42 14.57
CA GLY A 110 -1.42 2.42 13.75
C GLY A 110 -2.40 1.56 12.94
N VAL A 111 -1.84 0.72 12.05
CA VAL A 111 -2.60 -0.13 11.11
C VAL A 111 -3.58 -1.05 11.82
N ALA A 112 -3.24 -1.60 12.99
CA ALA A 112 -4.14 -2.47 13.76
C ALA A 112 -5.42 -1.74 14.19
N VAL A 113 -5.28 -0.50 14.71
CA VAL A 113 -6.43 0.32 15.12
C VAL A 113 -7.26 0.74 13.91
N LEU A 114 -6.60 1.14 12.81
CA LEU A 114 -7.30 1.47 11.56
C LEU A 114 -8.09 0.27 11.00
N THR A 115 -7.54 -0.94 11.15
CA THR A 115 -8.24 -2.18 10.74
C THR A 115 -9.45 -2.45 11.62
N ALA A 116 -9.33 -2.26 12.94
CA ALA A 116 -10.48 -2.38 13.86
C ALA A 116 -11.55 -1.32 13.57
N LEU A 117 -11.16 -0.09 13.28
CA LEU A 117 -12.07 0.99 12.86
C LEU A 117 -12.81 0.67 11.56
N GLY A 118 -12.32 -0.24 10.74
CA GLY A 118 -12.99 -0.76 9.55
C GLY A 118 -14.41 -1.31 9.83
N TRP A 119 -14.69 -1.77 11.04
CA TRP A 119 -16.04 -2.20 11.45
C TRP A 119 -16.96 -1.05 11.83
N VAL A 120 -16.41 0.14 12.08
CA VAL A 120 -17.16 1.28 12.64
C VAL A 120 -17.43 2.35 11.58
N TRP A 121 -16.40 2.77 10.84
CA TRP A 121 -16.53 3.90 9.93
C TRP A 121 -17.46 3.65 8.73
N PRO A 122 -17.53 2.43 8.09
CA PRO A 122 -18.40 2.24 6.93
C PRO A 122 -19.90 2.38 7.28
N PRO A 123 -20.42 1.74 8.34
CA PRO A 123 -21.83 1.93 8.71
C PRO A 123 -22.12 3.37 9.14
N LEU A 124 -21.20 4.07 9.83
CA LEU A 124 -21.38 5.47 10.20
C LEU A 124 -21.40 6.39 8.96
N LEU A 125 -20.51 6.16 7.99
CA LEU A 125 -20.51 6.92 6.75
C LEU A 125 -21.80 6.68 5.95
N LEU A 126 -22.27 5.42 5.86
CA LEU A 126 -23.52 5.10 5.18
C LEU A 126 -24.72 5.78 5.85
N ALA A 127 -24.78 5.76 7.18
CA ALA A 127 -25.83 6.47 7.94
C ALA A 127 -25.78 7.99 7.68
N LEU A 128 -24.58 8.58 7.65
CA LEU A 128 -24.38 9.99 7.31
C LEU A 128 -24.88 10.29 5.88
N VAL A 129 -24.54 9.45 4.90
CA VAL A 129 -25.00 9.61 3.50
C VAL A 129 -26.52 9.55 3.40
N VAL A 130 -27.16 8.57 4.05
CA VAL A 130 -28.65 8.48 4.09
C VAL A 130 -29.24 9.73 4.72
N TRP A 131 -28.68 10.19 5.83
CA TRP A 131 -29.11 11.42 6.48
C TRP A 131 -28.96 12.65 5.56
N MET A 132 -27.85 12.75 4.84
CA MET A 132 -27.59 13.83 3.86
C MET A 132 -28.61 13.80 2.71
N ILE A 133 -28.92 12.64 2.15
CA ILE A 133 -29.92 12.46 1.10
C ILE A 133 -31.29 12.92 1.58
N VAL A 134 -31.73 12.50 2.78
CA VAL A 134 -33.02 12.89 3.35
C VAL A 134 -33.10 14.40 3.53
N HIS A 135 -32.06 15.05 4.07
CA HIS A 135 -32.06 16.50 4.30
C HIS A 135 -31.93 17.30 3.02
N ALA A 136 -31.12 16.83 2.05
CA ALA A 136 -31.06 17.42 0.74
C ALA A 136 -32.42 17.38 0.03
N ARG A 137 -33.12 16.24 0.03
CA ARG A 137 -34.48 16.10 -0.58
C ARG A 137 -35.52 16.99 0.07
N ARG A 138 -35.55 17.10 1.40
CA ARG A 138 -36.53 17.90 2.11
C ARG A 138 -36.46 19.41 1.84
N ARG A 139 -35.28 19.90 1.40
CA ARG A 139 -35.00 21.33 1.19
C ARG A 139 -34.80 21.72 -0.27
N GLN A 140 -34.88 20.78 -1.19
CA GLN A 140 -34.68 21.03 -2.61
C GLN A 140 -35.99 21.24 -3.33
N SER A 141 -36.19 22.44 -3.86
CA SER A 141 -37.30 22.77 -4.76
C SER A 141 -36.84 23.04 -6.23
N SER A 142 -35.55 22.86 -6.53
CA SER A 142 -35.01 23.03 -7.88
C SER A 142 -34.38 21.76 -8.43
N ARG A 143 -34.56 21.48 -9.73
CA ARG A 143 -34.06 20.29 -10.42
C ARG A 143 -32.53 20.27 -10.62
N VAL A 144 -31.82 21.38 -10.47
CA VAL A 144 -30.39 21.50 -10.81
C VAL A 144 -29.45 21.12 -9.68
N GLN A 145 -29.82 21.40 -8.43
CA GLN A 145 -29.01 21.11 -7.24
C GLN A 145 -28.80 19.61 -6.97
N PRO A 146 -29.78 18.71 -7.18
CA PRO A 146 -29.63 17.28 -7.03
C PRO A 146 -28.51 16.69 -7.88
N TRP A 147 -28.37 17.13 -9.11
CA TRP A 147 -27.37 16.60 -10.06
C TRP A 147 -25.91 16.79 -9.62
N LEU A 148 -25.62 17.82 -8.81
CA LEU A 148 -24.28 18.08 -8.29
C LEU A 148 -23.98 17.33 -7.00
N LEU A 149 -24.98 17.11 -6.12
CA LEU A 149 -24.80 16.49 -4.82
C LEU A 149 -24.94 14.96 -4.87
N TYR A 150 -25.82 14.41 -5.69
CA TYR A 150 -26.03 12.96 -5.76
C TYR A 150 -24.80 12.17 -6.23
N PRO A 151 -23.97 12.62 -7.19
CA PRO A 151 -22.71 11.97 -7.48
C PRO A 151 -21.78 11.88 -6.26
N VAL A 152 -21.70 12.96 -5.47
CA VAL A 152 -20.89 12.98 -4.24
C VAL A 152 -21.42 11.98 -3.21
N PHE A 153 -22.76 11.96 -3.01
CA PHE A 153 -23.39 10.96 -2.12
C PHE A 153 -23.16 9.53 -2.63
N GLY A 154 -23.20 9.33 -3.96
CA GLY A 154 -22.89 8.06 -4.59
C GLY A 154 -21.46 7.60 -4.32
N VAL A 155 -20.48 8.49 -4.49
CA VAL A 155 -19.07 8.19 -4.20
C VAL A 155 -18.86 7.85 -2.71
N LEU A 156 -19.47 8.63 -1.79
CA LEU A 156 -19.37 8.35 -0.35
C LEU A 156 -20.05 7.02 0.01
N ALA A 157 -21.21 6.71 -0.59
CA ALA A 157 -21.88 5.42 -0.39
C ALA A 157 -21.04 4.25 -0.92
N LEU A 158 -20.45 4.38 -2.12
CA LEU A 158 -19.54 3.39 -2.68
C LEU A 158 -18.31 3.18 -1.79
N ALA A 159 -17.72 4.26 -1.27
CA ALA A 159 -16.62 4.17 -0.32
C ALA A 159 -17.03 3.42 0.97
N ALA A 160 -18.23 3.69 1.51
CA ALA A 160 -18.75 2.99 2.68
C ALA A 160 -18.98 1.49 2.40
N VAL A 161 -19.61 1.16 1.28
CA VAL A 161 -19.89 -0.24 0.90
C VAL A 161 -18.58 -0.97 0.60
N GLY A 162 -17.67 -0.36 -0.17
CA GLY A 162 -16.37 -0.93 -0.49
C GLY A 162 -15.52 -1.18 0.76
N GLY A 163 -15.50 -0.22 1.69
CA GLY A 163 -14.79 -0.36 2.96
C GLY A 163 -15.38 -1.44 3.87
N GLY A 164 -16.71 -1.55 3.94
CA GLY A 164 -17.38 -2.64 4.66
C GLY A 164 -17.08 -4.00 4.04
N TYR A 165 -17.15 -4.11 2.73
CA TYR A 165 -16.78 -5.33 1.99
C TYR A 165 -15.32 -5.71 2.24
N GLU A 166 -14.39 -4.75 2.14
CA GLU A 166 -12.96 -4.99 2.39
C GLU A 166 -12.71 -5.46 3.82
N THR A 167 -13.38 -4.86 4.81
CA THR A 167 -13.28 -5.25 6.21
C THR A 167 -13.77 -6.68 6.42
N LEU A 168 -14.94 -7.03 5.85
CA LEU A 168 -15.51 -8.37 5.94
C LEU A 168 -14.59 -9.41 5.28
N ARG A 169 -14.13 -9.14 4.07
CA ARG A 169 -13.21 -10.03 3.34
C ARG A 169 -11.91 -10.24 4.09
N ASN A 170 -11.34 -9.17 4.67
CA ASN A 170 -10.13 -9.28 5.47
C ASN A 170 -10.32 -10.12 6.75
N ALA A 171 -11.52 -10.10 7.34
CA ALA A 171 -11.83 -10.93 8.51
C ALA A 171 -12.08 -12.40 8.17
N THR A 172 -12.59 -12.69 6.96
CA THR A 172 -12.97 -14.04 6.54
C THR A 172 -11.96 -14.72 5.61
N ASP A 173 -10.84 -14.07 5.31
CA ASP A 173 -9.85 -14.58 4.37
C ASP A 173 -9.13 -15.83 4.91
N PRO A 174 -9.30 -17.00 4.28
CA PRO A 174 -8.63 -18.22 4.71
C PRO A 174 -7.10 -18.18 4.54
N ALA A 175 -6.56 -17.31 3.69
CA ALA A 175 -5.10 -17.13 3.55
C ALA A 175 -4.44 -16.60 4.83
N LEU A 176 -5.21 -16.02 5.75
CA LEU A 176 -4.76 -15.67 7.10
C LEU A 176 -5.10 -16.72 8.15
N ALA A 177 -5.80 -17.80 7.77
CA ALA A 177 -5.88 -18.97 8.65
C ALA A 177 -4.45 -19.39 9.02
N GLN A 178 -4.29 -19.82 10.24
CA GLN A 178 -2.96 -20.17 10.79
C GLN A 178 -2.36 -21.28 9.93
N VAL A 179 -1.38 -20.94 9.09
CA VAL A 179 -0.63 -21.95 8.35
C VAL A 179 0.13 -22.77 9.40
N ALA A 180 -0.08 -24.07 9.43
CA ALA A 180 0.53 -24.95 10.40
C ALA A 180 2.06 -24.75 10.46
N GLY A 181 2.61 -24.67 11.68
CA GLY A 181 4.03 -24.46 11.91
C GLY A 181 4.49 -22.98 11.88
N THR A 182 3.61 -22.03 11.64
CA THR A 182 3.93 -20.60 11.76
C THR A 182 3.95 -20.19 13.24
N ARG A 183 5.01 -19.48 13.65
CA ARG A 183 5.18 -18.95 15.01
C ARG A 183 5.32 -17.45 14.97
N LEU A 184 4.75 -16.76 15.95
CA LEU A 184 5.03 -15.35 16.25
C LEU A 184 6.06 -15.28 17.36
N VAL A 185 7.19 -14.68 17.07
CA VAL A 185 8.35 -14.60 17.99
C VAL A 185 8.59 -13.14 18.34
N ASP A 186 8.63 -12.81 19.62
CA ASP A 186 8.99 -11.47 20.09
C ASP A 186 10.46 -11.18 19.80
N VAL A 187 10.75 -10.04 19.16
CA VAL A 187 12.12 -9.63 18.81
C VAL A 187 12.62 -8.41 19.59
N GLY A 188 11.87 -8.02 20.62
CA GLY A 188 12.21 -6.90 21.50
C GLY A 188 11.21 -5.76 21.36
N GLY A 189 9.92 -6.02 21.72
CA GLY A 189 8.83 -5.05 21.73
C GLY A 189 7.85 -5.18 20.55
N HIS A 190 8.11 -6.10 19.63
CA HIS A 190 7.19 -6.50 18.57
C HIS A 190 7.47 -7.94 18.15
N ARG A 191 6.51 -8.57 17.46
CA ARG A 191 6.61 -9.98 17.07
C ARG A 191 6.74 -10.10 15.57
N LEU A 192 7.61 -11.02 15.15
CA LEU A 192 7.76 -11.41 13.75
C LEU A 192 7.24 -12.84 13.55
N SER A 193 6.59 -13.02 12.41
CA SER A 193 6.10 -14.31 11.93
C SER A 193 7.21 -15.08 11.25
N ILE A 194 7.43 -16.33 11.63
CA ILE A 194 8.40 -17.22 10.99
C ILE A 194 7.82 -18.62 10.87
N ARG A 195 8.11 -19.27 9.73
CA ARG A 195 7.83 -20.66 9.47
C ARG A 195 9.05 -21.33 8.87
N CYS A 196 9.52 -22.41 9.51
CA CYS A 196 10.60 -23.23 8.99
C CYS A 196 10.07 -24.61 8.62
N THR A 197 10.59 -25.16 7.52
CA THR A 197 10.26 -26.51 7.01
C THR A 197 11.55 -27.21 6.54
N GLY A 198 11.48 -28.53 6.38
CA GLY A 198 12.66 -29.32 6.01
C GLY A 198 13.56 -29.61 7.21
N SER A 199 14.71 -30.21 6.94
CA SER A 199 15.73 -30.55 7.94
C SER A 199 17.12 -30.56 7.35
N GLY A 200 18.14 -30.23 8.14
CA GLY A 200 19.53 -30.18 7.72
C GLY A 200 20.15 -28.78 7.76
N SER A 201 21.45 -28.69 7.45
CA SER A 201 22.27 -27.49 7.49
C SER A 201 22.97 -27.30 6.14
N PRO A 202 23.34 -26.07 5.73
CA PRO A 202 22.99 -24.80 6.37
C PRO A 202 21.48 -24.51 6.27
N THR A 203 20.96 -23.69 7.18
CA THR A 203 19.58 -23.21 7.10
C THR A 203 19.47 -22.13 6.02
N VAL A 204 18.46 -22.23 5.16
CA VAL A 204 18.11 -21.17 4.18
C VAL A 204 17.12 -20.21 4.80
N VAL A 205 17.35 -18.91 4.69
CA VAL A 205 16.42 -17.84 5.07
C VAL A 205 15.98 -17.10 3.82
N LEU A 206 14.67 -17.00 3.62
CA LEU A 206 14.06 -16.34 2.46
C LEU A 206 13.69 -14.89 2.81
N GLU A 207 14.22 -13.94 2.03
CA GLU A 207 13.98 -12.50 2.11
C GLU A 207 13.09 -12.05 0.95
N PRO A 208 11.80 -11.76 1.19
CA PRO A 208 10.87 -11.30 0.16
C PRO A 208 11.20 -9.90 -0.38
N GLY A 209 10.68 -9.56 -1.56
CA GLY A 209 10.87 -8.28 -2.22
C GLY A 209 10.03 -7.14 -1.67
N LEU A 210 9.88 -6.10 -2.50
CA LEU A 210 9.14 -4.88 -2.22
C LEU A 210 7.64 -5.18 -2.06
N GLY A 211 7.08 -4.86 -0.89
CA GLY A 211 5.66 -5.08 -0.59
C GLY A 211 5.25 -6.55 -0.43
N GLU A 212 6.19 -7.48 -0.54
CA GLU A 212 5.92 -8.91 -0.44
C GLU A 212 5.92 -9.39 1.01
N SER A 213 5.18 -10.48 1.25
CA SER A 213 5.23 -11.26 2.49
C SER A 213 6.00 -12.56 2.27
N ALA A 214 6.29 -13.27 3.36
CA ALA A 214 6.89 -14.61 3.32
C ALA A 214 6.16 -15.57 2.37
N ALA A 215 4.86 -15.41 2.16
CA ALA A 215 4.04 -16.28 1.31
C ALA A 215 4.50 -16.26 -0.15
N ALA A 216 5.05 -15.15 -0.66
CA ALA A 216 5.50 -15.01 -2.04
C ALA A 216 6.57 -16.08 -2.38
N MET A 217 7.61 -16.18 -1.55
CA MET A 217 8.68 -17.17 -1.75
C MET A 217 8.35 -18.55 -1.15
N ALA A 218 7.48 -18.61 -0.13
CA ALA A 218 7.11 -19.86 0.52
C ALA A 218 6.25 -20.77 -0.35
N ARG A 219 5.58 -20.27 -1.38
CA ARG A 219 4.66 -21.03 -2.21
C ARG A 219 5.36 -22.11 -3.05
N TRP A 220 6.41 -21.73 -3.76
CA TRP A 220 7.10 -22.61 -4.70
C TRP A 220 8.53 -22.92 -4.27
N ILE A 221 9.28 -21.93 -3.76
CA ILE A 221 10.68 -22.08 -3.40
C ILE A 221 10.86 -22.89 -2.12
N ALA A 222 10.13 -22.56 -1.05
CA ALA A 222 10.34 -23.22 0.23
C ALA A 222 10.09 -24.74 0.19
N PRO A 223 9.01 -25.28 -0.46
CA PRO A 223 8.81 -26.72 -0.56
C PRO A 223 9.92 -27.46 -1.30
N ASP A 224 10.50 -26.86 -2.35
CA ASP A 224 11.57 -27.45 -3.14
C ASP A 224 12.89 -27.49 -2.33
N VAL A 225 13.24 -26.38 -1.70
CA VAL A 225 14.47 -26.27 -0.87
C VAL A 225 14.37 -27.14 0.37
N ALA A 226 13.18 -27.26 0.97
CA ALA A 226 12.92 -28.07 2.15
C ALA A 226 13.22 -29.57 1.97
N ARG A 227 13.28 -30.05 0.71
CA ARG A 227 13.68 -31.43 0.40
C ARG A 227 15.16 -31.70 0.71
N THR A 228 15.97 -30.68 0.77
CA THR A 228 17.44 -30.80 0.90
C THR A 228 18.01 -30.21 2.18
N THR A 229 17.34 -29.21 2.77
CA THR A 229 17.82 -28.54 3.97
C THR A 229 16.67 -27.88 4.74
N THR A 230 16.96 -27.31 5.91
CA THR A 230 16.00 -26.43 6.60
C THR A 230 15.84 -25.12 5.84
N VAL A 231 14.60 -24.69 5.57
CA VAL A 231 14.27 -23.41 4.98
C VAL A 231 13.26 -22.66 5.85
N CYS A 232 13.54 -21.40 6.12
CA CYS A 232 12.71 -20.51 6.92
C CYS A 232 12.24 -19.33 6.05
N ALA A 233 10.94 -19.12 6.00
CA ALA A 233 10.32 -17.92 5.45
C ALA A 233 9.74 -17.11 6.61
N TYR A 234 9.98 -15.80 6.63
CA TYR A 234 9.52 -14.91 7.68
C TYR A 234 8.95 -13.62 7.11
N ASP A 235 8.05 -13.01 7.84
CA ASP A 235 7.52 -11.69 7.51
C ASP A 235 8.33 -10.61 8.24
N ARG A 236 8.84 -9.63 7.48
CA ARG A 236 9.45 -8.44 8.09
C ARG A 236 8.41 -7.67 8.90
N ALA A 237 8.84 -6.80 9.81
CA ALA A 237 7.93 -5.97 10.60
C ALA A 237 6.98 -5.17 9.68
N GLY A 238 5.69 -5.23 9.99
CA GLY A 238 4.63 -4.62 9.19
C GLY A 238 4.24 -5.39 7.94
N HIS A 239 4.79 -6.57 7.69
CA HIS A 239 4.45 -7.47 6.58
C HIS A 239 3.69 -8.69 7.06
N GLY A 240 2.88 -9.26 6.18
CA GLY A 240 2.15 -10.50 6.44
C GLY A 240 1.48 -10.54 7.80
N ARG A 241 2.01 -11.38 8.68
CA ARG A 241 1.50 -11.62 10.05
C ARG A 241 2.33 -10.95 11.15
N SER A 242 3.44 -10.32 10.80
CA SER A 242 4.30 -9.63 11.75
C SER A 242 3.68 -8.33 12.24
N ASP A 243 3.96 -7.97 13.49
CA ASP A 243 3.51 -6.71 14.07
C ASP A 243 4.13 -5.53 13.30
N ALA A 244 3.36 -4.46 13.13
CA ALA A 244 3.87 -3.23 12.57
C ALA A 244 4.63 -2.43 13.63
N VAL A 245 5.77 -1.87 13.23
CA VAL A 245 6.57 -0.95 14.05
C VAL A 245 6.72 0.41 13.35
N PRO A 246 7.01 1.50 14.06
CA PRO A 246 7.36 2.77 13.44
C PRO A 246 8.57 2.60 12.51
N ALA A 247 8.55 3.27 11.35
CA ALA A 247 9.65 3.20 10.39
C ALA A 247 10.95 3.81 10.93
N ASN A 248 10.84 4.82 11.79
CA ASN A 248 12.00 5.51 12.37
C ASN A 248 12.78 4.58 13.31
N GLY A 249 14.02 4.29 12.95
CA GLY A 249 14.92 3.44 13.75
C GLY A 249 14.72 1.92 13.54
N TYR A 250 13.88 1.51 12.57
CA TYR A 250 13.73 0.10 12.23
C TYR A 250 15.03 -0.48 11.65
N ASP A 251 15.45 -1.61 12.17
CA ASP A 251 16.64 -2.34 11.77
C ASP A 251 16.30 -3.79 11.46
N ALA A 252 16.00 -4.06 10.20
CA ALA A 252 15.58 -5.39 9.74
C ALA A 252 16.66 -6.47 10.00
N ALA A 253 17.93 -6.13 9.83
CA ALA A 253 19.02 -7.08 10.05
C ALA A 253 19.13 -7.49 11.53
N ARG A 254 18.97 -6.52 12.45
CA ARG A 254 18.91 -6.83 13.89
C ARG A 254 17.69 -7.68 14.24
N ASP A 255 16.54 -7.32 13.70
CA ASP A 255 15.29 -8.04 13.96
C ASP A 255 15.35 -9.47 13.47
N LEU A 256 15.89 -9.70 12.26
CA LEU A 256 16.13 -11.06 11.75
C LEU A 256 17.10 -11.84 12.65
N HIS A 257 18.21 -11.22 13.08
CA HIS A 257 19.14 -11.87 14.00
C HIS A 257 18.47 -12.31 15.30
N VAL A 258 17.70 -11.42 15.93
CA VAL A 258 16.97 -11.73 17.16
C VAL A 258 15.90 -12.79 16.92
N LEU A 259 15.18 -12.71 15.78
CA LEU A 259 14.19 -13.70 15.37
C LEU A 259 14.80 -15.10 15.28
N LEU A 260 15.87 -15.26 14.50
CA LEU A 260 16.52 -16.57 14.31
C LEU A 260 17.04 -17.14 15.62
N LYS A 261 17.66 -16.29 16.47
CA LYS A 261 18.12 -16.69 17.80
C LYS A 261 17.00 -17.14 18.71
N ARG A 262 15.92 -16.36 18.84
CA ARG A 262 14.77 -16.67 19.72
C ARG A 262 13.88 -17.78 19.19
N ALA A 263 13.85 -17.95 17.87
CA ALA A 263 13.18 -19.07 17.23
C ALA A 263 13.98 -20.38 17.32
N HIS A 264 15.19 -20.35 17.85
CA HIS A 264 16.13 -21.49 17.92
C HIS A 264 16.43 -22.07 16.52
N VAL A 265 16.60 -21.20 15.53
CA VAL A 265 16.97 -21.59 14.17
C VAL A 265 18.51 -21.68 14.10
N PRO A 266 19.07 -22.88 13.86
CA PRO A 266 20.53 -23.03 13.86
C PRO A 266 21.14 -22.43 12.59
N GLY A 267 22.26 -21.72 12.75
CA GLY A 267 23.13 -21.33 11.65
C GLY A 267 24.21 -22.39 11.35
N PRO A 268 25.12 -22.13 10.38
CA PRO A 268 25.16 -20.90 9.60
C PRO A 268 24.04 -20.82 8.55
N TYR A 269 23.82 -19.62 8.00
CA TYR A 269 22.70 -19.34 7.09
C TYR A 269 23.14 -19.17 5.65
N VAL A 270 22.30 -19.64 4.72
CA VAL A 270 22.26 -19.17 3.34
C VAL A 270 21.08 -18.22 3.23
N ILE A 271 21.32 -16.96 2.85
CA ILE A 271 20.26 -15.99 2.73
C ILE A 271 19.92 -15.79 1.26
N ALA A 272 18.65 -16.03 0.90
CA ALA A 272 18.14 -15.89 -0.46
C ALA A 272 17.15 -14.72 -0.52
N GLY A 273 17.51 -13.65 -1.26
CA GLY A 273 16.71 -12.45 -1.37
C GLY A 273 16.21 -12.20 -2.80
N HIS A 274 14.92 -11.89 -2.94
CA HIS A 274 14.31 -11.47 -4.19
C HIS A 274 14.18 -9.95 -4.23
N SER A 275 14.57 -9.32 -5.36
CA SER A 275 14.35 -7.88 -5.55
C SER A 275 14.96 -7.05 -4.40
N LEU A 276 14.15 -6.22 -3.73
CA LEU A 276 14.54 -5.48 -2.51
C LEU A 276 15.00 -6.41 -1.38
N GLY A 277 14.51 -7.66 -1.34
CA GLY A 277 14.96 -8.69 -0.39
C GLY A 277 16.45 -8.98 -0.46
N GLY A 278 17.07 -8.84 -1.65
CA GLY A 278 18.51 -8.94 -1.78
C GLY A 278 19.27 -7.86 -0.99
N MET A 279 18.73 -6.66 -0.90
CA MET A 279 19.32 -5.58 -0.08
C MET A 279 19.26 -5.90 1.42
N PHE A 280 18.19 -6.55 1.87
CA PHE A 280 18.09 -7.05 3.25
C PHE A 280 19.11 -8.18 3.49
N ALA A 281 19.29 -9.08 2.53
CA ALA A 281 20.29 -10.15 2.60
C ALA A 281 21.71 -9.59 2.72
N LEU A 282 22.07 -8.61 1.87
CA LEU A 282 23.39 -7.96 1.89
C LEU A 282 23.61 -7.18 3.21
N SER A 283 22.60 -6.45 3.69
CA SER A 283 22.67 -5.74 4.97
C SER A 283 22.88 -6.69 6.15
N TYR A 284 22.24 -7.85 6.12
CA TYR A 284 22.43 -8.89 7.14
C TYR A 284 23.83 -9.48 7.05
N ALA A 285 24.30 -9.81 5.87
CA ALA A 285 25.65 -10.34 5.64
C ALA A 285 26.76 -9.36 6.08
N HIS A 286 26.55 -8.06 5.86
CA HIS A 286 27.45 -7.02 6.36
C HIS A 286 27.51 -7.00 7.90
N ARG A 287 26.34 -7.02 8.55
CA ARG A 287 26.23 -6.84 10.00
C ARG A 287 26.59 -8.09 10.80
N TYR A 288 26.29 -9.27 10.27
CA TYR A 288 26.51 -10.57 10.92
C TYR A 288 27.30 -11.55 10.04
N PRO A 289 28.50 -11.18 9.59
CA PRO A 289 29.25 -11.95 8.58
C PRO A 289 29.56 -13.37 9.04
N ALA A 290 29.77 -13.60 10.33
CA ALA A 290 30.05 -14.93 10.88
C ALA A 290 28.85 -15.89 10.83
N GLN A 291 27.64 -15.38 10.63
CA GLN A 291 26.41 -16.18 10.56
C GLN A 291 26.02 -16.55 9.12
N VAL A 292 26.63 -15.92 8.13
CA VAL A 292 26.28 -16.12 6.71
C VAL A 292 27.32 -16.98 6.02
N ALA A 293 26.88 -18.15 5.55
CA ALA A 293 27.72 -19.09 4.82
C ALA A 293 27.62 -18.94 3.29
N GLY A 294 26.54 -18.35 2.78
CA GLY A 294 26.34 -18.09 1.35
C GLY A 294 25.15 -17.15 1.12
N VAL A 295 25.09 -16.58 -0.07
CA VAL A 295 24.03 -15.64 -0.49
C VAL A 295 23.47 -16.03 -1.85
N VAL A 296 22.17 -15.86 -2.03
CA VAL A 296 21.50 -16.00 -3.33
C VAL A 296 20.69 -14.72 -3.60
N LEU A 297 20.98 -14.07 -4.71
CA LEU A 297 20.31 -12.86 -5.17
C LEU A 297 19.43 -13.22 -6.37
N LEU A 298 18.12 -13.15 -6.18
CA LEU A 298 17.12 -13.46 -7.21
C LEU A 298 16.62 -12.15 -7.81
N ASP A 299 17.15 -11.79 -8.96
CA ASP A 299 16.86 -10.55 -9.70
C ASP A 299 16.83 -9.34 -8.76
N SER A 300 17.89 -9.25 -7.97
CA SER A 300 17.97 -8.33 -6.83
C SER A 300 18.15 -6.89 -7.28
N MET A 301 17.61 -5.94 -6.50
CA MET A 301 18.02 -4.54 -6.62
C MET A 301 19.51 -4.38 -6.39
N HIS A 302 20.07 -3.27 -6.88
CA HIS A 302 21.47 -2.92 -6.67
C HIS A 302 21.59 -1.81 -5.60
N PRO A 303 22.62 -1.85 -4.71
CA PRO A 303 22.75 -0.85 -3.63
C PRO A 303 22.88 0.60 -4.12
N HIS A 304 23.44 0.80 -5.31
CA HIS A 304 23.62 2.13 -5.93
C HIS A 304 22.58 2.43 -7.01
N GLN A 305 21.51 1.63 -7.11
CA GLN A 305 20.44 1.86 -8.06
C GLN A 305 19.73 3.17 -7.76
N ASP A 306 19.41 3.94 -8.81
CA ASP A 306 18.57 5.12 -8.68
C ASP A 306 17.19 4.72 -8.14
N ASN A 307 16.78 5.40 -7.07
CA ASN A 307 15.47 5.16 -6.49
C ASN A 307 14.38 5.77 -7.37
N ALA A 308 13.88 4.97 -8.32
CA ALA A 308 12.79 5.37 -9.22
C ALA A 308 11.51 5.82 -8.47
N PHE A 309 11.36 5.42 -7.21
CA PHE A 309 10.22 5.80 -6.37
C PHE A 309 10.47 7.08 -5.54
N ALA A 310 11.68 7.65 -5.53
CA ALA A 310 12.02 8.80 -4.68
C ALA A 310 11.09 10.02 -4.93
N GLY A 311 10.74 10.29 -6.20
CA GLY A 311 9.81 11.36 -6.57
C GLY A 311 8.35 11.03 -6.26
N PRO A 312 7.79 9.94 -6.80
CA PRO A 312 6.39 9.55 -6.62
C PRO A 312 6.09 8.95 -5.23
N ALA A 313 7.08 8.53 -4.44
CA ALA A 313 6.88 7.91 -3.12
C ALA A 313 5.92 8.69 -2.22
N ARG A 314 6.00 10.03 -2.25
CA ARG A 314 5.11 10.89 -1.47
C ARG A 314 3.64 10.78 -1.88
N LEU A 315 3.37 10.56 -3.17
CA LEU A 315 2.01 10.40 -3.70
C LEU A 315 1.49 8.98 -3.44
N LEU A 316 2.38 7.99 -3.39
CA LEU A 316 2.01 6.60 -3.09
C LEU A 316 1.42 6.44 -1.69
N ALA A 317 1.69 7.35 -0.77
CA ALA A 317 1.14 7.34 0.59
C ALA A 317 -0.42 7.39 0.63
N VAL A 318 -1.09 7.73 -0.47
CA VAL A 318 -2.55 7.66 -0.58
C VAL A 318 -3.07 6.23 -0.82
N ILE A 319 -2.24 5.33 -1.33
CA ILE A 319 -2.64 3.97 -1.75
C ILE A 319 -3.31 3.18 -0.62
N PRO A 320 -2.80 3.15 0.63
CA PRO A 320 -3.45 2.44 1.73
C PRO A 320 -4.87 2.97 2.02
N THR A 321 -5.08 4.29 1.95
CA THR A 321 -6.41 4.89 2.12
C THR A 321 -7.37 4.43 1.01
N LEU A 322 -6.92 4.40 -0.25
CA LEU A 322 -7.71 3.91 -1.38
C LEU A 322 -7.99 2.41 -1.27
N ALA A 323 -7.04 1.64 -0.78
CA ALA A 323 -7.22 0.21 -0.54
C ALA A 323 -8.30 -0.06 0.53
N ARG A 324 -8.37 0.77 1.59
CA ARG A 324 -9.40 0.61 2.63
C ARG A 324 -10.83 0.86 2.16
N ILE A 325 -11.02 1.65 1.14
CA ILE A 325 -12.35 1.84 0.51
C ILE A 325 -12.64 0.82 -0.61
N GLY A 326 -11.79 -0.21 -0.75
CA GLY A 326 -11.97 -1.30 -1.71
C GLY A 326 -11.47 -1.02 -3.12
N LEU A 327 -10.92 0.17 -3.41
CA LEU A 327 -10.45 0.54 -4.76
C LEU A 327 -9.28 -0.33 -5.24
N ALA A 328 -8.39 -0.76 -4.35
CA ALA A 328 -7.25 -1.58 -4.72
C ALA A 328 -7.67 -2.94 -5.31
N ARG A 329 -8.81 -3.50 -4.88
CA ARG A 329 -9.33 -4.77 -5.42
C ARG A 329 -9.77 -4.70 -6.87
N VAL A 330 -10.09 -3.50 -7.36
CA VAL A 330 -10.44 -3.32 -8.78
C VAL A 330 -9.23 -3.54 -9.68
N PHE A 331 -8.02 -3.36 -9.13
CA PHE A 331 -6.76 -3.40 -9.87
C PHE A 331 -5.83 -4.56 -9.43
N SER A 332 -6.20 -5.35 -8.40
CA SER A 332 -5.41 -6.48 -7.91
C SER A 332 -6.03 -7.83 -8.28
N ASP A 333 -5.18 -8.83 -8.57
CA ASP A 333 -5.66 -10.21 -8.74
C ASP A 333 -6.22 -10.72 -7.39
N PRO A 334 -7.39 -11.36 -7.37
CA PRO A 334 -7.94 -12.00 -6.17
C PRO A 334 -7.00 -13.00 -5.47
N LYS A 335 -6.00 -13.50 -6.20
CA LYS A 335 -5.00 -14.46 -5.69
C LYS A 335 -3.89 -13.82 -4.86
N ASP A 336 -3.70 -12.50 -4.96
CA ASP A 336 -2.54 -11.79 -4.41
C ASP A 336 -2.67 -11.43 -2.91
N GLY A 337 -3.70 -11.90 -2.22
CA GLY A 337 -3.86 -11.67 -0.78
C GLY A 337 -4.67 -10.42 -0.45
N LYS A 338 -4.37 -9.77 0.70
CA LYS A 338 -5.11 -8.61 1.21
C LYS A 338 -4.61 -7.30 0.60
N PRO A 339 -5.36 -6.64 -0.30
CA PRO A 339 -4.92 -5.40 -0.94
C PRO A 339 -4.55 -4.29 0.05
N THR A 340 -5.29 -4.17 1.17
CA THR A 340 -5.02 -3.16 2.20
C THR A 340 -3.69 -3.38 2.91
N THR A 341 -3.37 -4.65 3.24
CA THR A 341 -2.11 -5.00 3.90
C THR A 341 -0.94 -4.85 2.93
N GLN A 342 -1.08 -5.35 1.70
CA GLN A 342 -0.04 -5.21 0.67
C GLN A 342 0.22 -3.74 0.32
N ALA A 343 -0.82 -2.92 0.20
CA ALA A 343 -0.67 -1.48 -0.04
C ALA A 343 0.12 -0.79 1.08
N ALA A 344 -0.14 -1.13 2.33
CA ALA A 344 0.58 -0.57 3.47
C ALA A 344 2.04 -1.06 3.52
N GLN A 345 2.28 -2.33 3.21
CA GLN A 345 3.61 -2.94 3.11
C GLN A 345 4.43 -2.27 2.00
N PHE A 346 3.85 -2.15 0.82
CA PHE A 346 4.48 -1.50 -0.33
C PHE A 346 4.92 -0.05 -0.01
N VAL A 347 4.01 0.76 0.52
CA VAL A 347 4.33 2.16 0.89
C VAL A 347 5.39 2.23 1.97
N ARG A 348 5.36 1.32 2.93
CA ARG A 348 6.39 1.22 3.96
C ARG A 348 7.76 0.93 3.36
N ASP A 349 7.87 -0.12 2.55
CA ASP A 349 9.13 -0.51 1.92
C ASP A 349 9.68 0.60 1.01
N VAL A 350 8.82 1.29 0.23
CA VAL A 350 9.23 2.44 -0.58
C VAL A 350 9.82 3.56 0.29
N ASN A 351 9.23 3.84 1.45
CA ASN A 351 9.74 4.86 2.37
C ASN A 351 11.06 4.44 3.05
N GLU A 352 11.25 3.15 3.32
CA GLU A 352 12.46 2.60 3.95
C GLU A 352 13.57 2.30 2.94
N MET A 353 13.24 2.19 1.66
CA MET A 353 14.15 1.79 0.59
C MET A 353 15.47 2.58 0.56
N PRO A 354 15.51 3.93 0.63
CA PRO A 354 16.77 4.67 0.60
C PRO A 354 17.72 4.28 1.74
N ALA A 355 17.16 4.12 2.94
CA ALA A 355 17.95 3.70 4.10
C ALA A 355 18.44 2.26 3.96
N GLN A 356 17.66 1.39 3.33
CA GLN A 356 18.00 -0.01 3.10
C GLN A 356 19.08 -0.16 2.03
N LEU A 357 18.99 0.58 0.92
CA LEU A 357 20.04 0.63 -0.10
C LEU A 357 21.37 1.11 0.50
N ASN A 358 21.35 2.18 1.29
CA ASN A 358 22.54 2.67 1.97
C ASN A 358 23.16 1.64 2.94
N ARG A 359 22.33 0.86 3.64
CA ARG A 359 22.85 -0.22 4.51
C ARG A 359 23.48 -1.35 3.68
N ALA A 360 22.87 -1.74 2.57
CA ALA A 360 23.40 -2.76 1.68
C ALA A 360 24.72 -2.33 1.02
N ALA A 361 24.86 -1.05 0.65
CA ALA A 361 26.07 -0.49 0.08
C ALA A 361 27.31 -0.57 1.00
N ASN A 362 27.12 -0.75 2.31
CA ASN A 362 28.24 -0.97 3.24
C ASN A 362 28.90 -2.34 3.08
N LEU A 363 28.25 -3.31 2.40
CA LEU A 363 28.86 -4.58 2.06
C LEU A 363 29.65 -4.44 0.76
N THR A 364 30.96 -4.36 0.86
CA THR A 364 31.85 -4.24 -0.28
C THR A 364 32.36 -5.60 -0.81
N SER A 365 32.29 -6.65 0.01
CA SER A 365 32.68 -8.01 -0.39
C SER A 365 32.10 -9.06 0.54
N LEU A 366 31.73 -10.19 -0.03
CA LEU A 366 31.41 -11.44 0.66
C LEU A 366 32.67 -12.32 0.90
N GLY A 367 33.83 -11.90 0.39
CA GLY A 367 35.05 -12.69 0.41
C GLY A 367 34.92 -13.94 -0.46
N ASP A 368 35.15 -15.10 0.13
CA ASP A 368 35.05 -16.42 -0.52
C ASP A 368 33.74 -17.17 -0.22
N ARG A 369 32.73 -16.48 0.34
CA ARG A 369 31.41 -17.09 0.57
C ARG A 369 30.69 -17.32 -0.75
N PRO A 370 30.16 -18.52 -1.00
CA PRO A 370 29.43 -18.82 -2.23
C PRO A 370 28.29 -17.83 -2.46
N LEU A 371 28.24 -17.26 -3.67
CA LEU A 371 27.21 -16.36 -4.15
C LEU A 371 26.57 -16.91 -5.41
N SER A 372 25.25 -16.84 -5.50
CA SER A 372 24.54 -17.03 -6.77
C SER A 372 23.75 -15.77 -7.09
N VAL A 373 23.87 -15.29 -8.32
CA VAL A 373 23.06 -14.23 -8.88
C VAL A 373 22.18 -14.84 -9.98
N VAL A 374 20.88 -14.73 -9.85
CA VAL A 374 19.90 -15.20 -10.82
C VAL A 374 19.19 -14.00 -11.41
N THR A 375 19.28 -13.78 -12.70
CA THR A 375 18.70 -12.63 -13.39
C THR A 375 17.51 -13.05 -14.24
N ALA A 376 16.44 -12.28 -14.21
CA ALA A 376 15.33 -12.42 -15.15
C ALA A 376 15.73 -11.96 -16.54
N GLY A 377 15.38 -12.75 -17.58
CA GLY A 377 15.78 -12.47 -18.95
C GLY A 377 14.87 -11.53 -19.72
N THR A 378 13.68 -11.22 -19.16
CA THR A 378 12.66 -10.39 -19.80
C THR A 378 12.21 -9.27 -18.88
N ASP A 379 11.71 -8.17 -19.47
CA ASP A 379 11.12 -7.01 -18.78
C ASP A 379 12.06 -6.28 -17.81
N SER A 380 13.38 -6.47 -17.99
CA SER A 380 14.39 -5.79 -17.17
C SER A 380 14.58 -4.33 -17.61
N PRO A 381 14.66 -3.37 -16.66
CA PRO A 381 14.95 -1.98 -17.00
C PRO A 381 16.35 -1.80 -17.59
N ALA A 382 16.56 -0.69 -18.28
CA ALA A 382 17.88 -0.35 -18.82
C ALA A 382 18.91 -0.29 -17.69
N GLY A 383 20.09 -0.90 -17.91
CA GLY A 383 21.16 -0.96 -16.90
C GLY A 383 21.09 -2.15 -15.96
N TRP A 384 19.93 -2.82 -15.83
CA TRP A 384 19.69 -3.91 -14.88
C TRP A 384 20.73 -5.04 -15.01
N THR A 385 21.03 -5.47 -16.24
CA THR A 385 22.02 -6.54 -16.47
C THR A 385 23.42 -6.13 -15.98
N ALA A 386 23.81 -4.86 -16.15
CA ALA A 386 25.09 -4.37 -15.64
C ALA A 386 25.13 -4.38 -14.10
N GLU A 387 24.03 -4.00 -13.45
CA GLU A 387 23.88 -4.05 -12.00
C GLU A 387 23.96 -5.49 -11.47
N GLN A 388 23.32 -6.47 -12.14
CA GLN A 388 23.43 -7.88 -11.78
C GLN A 388 24.85 -8.43 -11.95
N ASN A 389 25.55 -8.00 -13.00
CA ASN A 389 26.97 -8.34 -13.20
C ASN A 389 27.85 -7.76 -12.09
N ASP A 390 27.58 -6.53 -11.64
CA ASP A 390 28.31 -5.91 -10.52
C ASP A 390 28.05 -6.66 -9.21
N LEU A 391 26.80 -7.00 -8.90
CA LEU A 391 26.47 -7.85 -7.76
C LEU A 391 27.22 -9.18 -7.76
N ALA A 392 27.46 -9.77 -8.94
CA ALA A 392 28.20 -11.01 -9.07
C ALA A 392 29.70 -10.87 -8.70
N THR A 393 30.23 -9.65 -8.65
CA THR A 393 31.62 -9.40 -8.22
C THR A 393 31.81 -9.39 -6.70
N LEU A 394 30.72 -9.38 -5.92
CA LEU A 394 30.77 -9.33 -4.44
C LEU A 394 31.47 -10.55 -3.82
N SER A 395 31.61 -11.67 -4.53
CA SER A 395 32.28 -12.86 -4.03
C SER A 395 33.29 -13.40 -5.06
N SER A 396 34.40 -13.93 -4.57
CA SER A 396 35.36 -14.68 -5.41
C SER A 396 34.82 -16.05 -5.86
N ILE A 397 33.73 -16.54 -5.23
CA ILE A 397 33.06 -17.80 -5.60
C ILE A 397 31.62 -17.47 -6.00
N THR A 398 31.45 -17.11 -7.26
CA THR A 398 30.15 -16.67 -7.78
C THR A 398 29.70 -17.54 -8.95
N VAL A 399 28.38 -17.80 -9.00
CA VAL A 399 27.66 -18.30 -10.17
C VAL A 399 26.62 -17.27 -10.55
N HIS A 400 26.67 -16.75 -11.76
CA HIS A 400 25.67 -15.85 -12.32
C HIS A 400 25.04 -16.50 -13.55
N HIS A 401 23.71 -16.56 -13.58
CA HIS A 401 22.96 -17.06 -14.74
C HIS A 401 21.66 -16.27 -14.95
N THR A 402 21.25 -16.20 -16.20
CA THR A 402 20.02 -15.56 -16.61
C THR A 402 18.98 -16.61 -16.97
N VAL A 403 17.78 -16.48 -16.45
CA VAL A 403 16.61 -17.28 -16.83
C VAL A 403 15.92 -16.58 -17.98
N ALA A 404 16.18 -17.02 -19.21
CA ALA A 404 15.94 -16.28 -20.45
C ALA A 404 14.47 -15.82 -20.65
N ASP A 405 13.52 -16.64 -20.24
CA ASP A 405 12.06 -16.43 -20.40
C ASP A 405 11.36 -15.99 -19.11
N ALA A 406 12.09 -15.73 -18.04
CA ALA A 406 11.54 -15.26 -16.79
C ALA A 406 11.40 -13.74 -16.77
N THR A 407 10.31 -13.27 -16.17
CA THR A 407 10.15 -11.89 -15.72
C THR A 407 10.59 -11.77 -14.26
N HIS A 408 10.73 -10.54 -13.78
CA HIS A 408 11.12 -10.24 -12.39
C HIS A 408 10.33 -11.03 -11.35
N THR A 409 9.01 -10.98 -11.41
CA THR A 409 8.14 -11.66 -10.43
C THR A 409 8.01 -13.15 -10.69
N SER A 410 8.10 -13.60 -11.95
CA SER A 410 7.95 -15.01 -12.27
C SER A 410 9.03 -15.91 -11.66
N LEU A 411 10.21 -15.38 -11.33
CA LEU A 411 11.26 -16.11 -10.62
C LEU A 411 10.82 -16.68 -9.27
N ILE A 412 9.74 -16.12 -8.68
CA ILE A 412 9.20 -16.59 -7.40
C ILE A 412 7.73 -17.04 -7.50
N GLU A 413 6.98 -16.54 -8.49
CA GLU A 413 5.53 -16.75 -8.61
C GLU A 413 5.15 -17.83 -9.63
N ASP A 414 5.92 -18.02 -10.67
CA ASP A 414 5.73 -19.09 -11.64
C ASP A 414 6.45 -20.36 -11.20
N LYS A 415 5.75 -21.50 -11.19
CA LYS A 415 6.31 -22.77 -10.69
C LYS A 415 7.58 -23.22 -11.43
N ARG A 416 7.66 -23.00 -12.75
CA ARG A 416 8.79 -23.42 -13.57
C ARG A 416 10.02 -22.54 -13.30
N HIS A 417 9.83 -21.22 -13.24
CA HIS A 417 10.93 -20.29 -12.97
C HIS A 417 11.38 -20.34 -11.51
N ALA A 418 10.45 -20.48 -10.58
CA ALA A 418 10.75 -20.67 -9.15
C ALA A 418 11.54 -21.97 -8.90
N ALA A 419 11.37 -23.02 -9.72
CA ALA A 419 12.20 -24.22 -9.65
C ALA A 419 13.67 -23.92 -9.98
N GLN A 420 13.96 -22.99 -10.91
CA GLN A 420 15.33 -22.56 -11.21
C GLN A 420 15.92 -21.73 -10.05
N SER A 421 15.12 -20.85 -9.44
CA SER A 421 15.50 -20.14 -8.22
C SER A 421 15.80 -21.11 -7.06
N SER A 422 14.96 -22.14 -6.88
CA SER A 422 15.16 -23.21 -5.89
C SER A 422 16.43 -24.02 -6.15
N GLN A 423 16.74 -24.27 -7.42
CA GLN A 423 17.95 -24.96 -7.84
C GLN A 423 19.19 -24.13 -7.48
N ALA A 424 19.20 -22.82 -7.79
CA ALA A 424 20.28 -21.91 -7.44
C ALA A 424 20.54 -21.88 -5.92
N ILE A 425 19.47 -21.82 -5.10
CA ILE A 425 19.58 -21.90 -3.64
C ILE A 425 20.20 -23.25 -3.21
N SER A 426 19.73 -24.34 -3.79
CA SER A 426 20.22 -25.69 -3.48
C SER A 426 21.69 -25.88 -3.87
N ASP A 427 22.13 -25.22 -4.94
CA ASP A 427 23.53 -25.24 -5.38
C ASP A 427 24.44 -24.52 -4.38
N ILE A 428 24.02 -23.38 -3.84
CA ILE A 428 24.75 -22.67 -2.78
C ILE A 428 24.77 -23.52 -1.50
N VAL A 429 23.68 -24.16 -1.11
CA VAL A 429 23.67 -25.10 0.03
C VAL A 429 24.70 -26.20 -0.16
N ARG A 430 24.78 -26.80 -1.36
CA ARG A 430 25.80 -27.82 -1.67
C ARG A 430 27.21 -27.26 -1.65
N ALA A 431 27.42 -26.05 -2.17
CA ALA A 431 28.73 -25.40 -2.15
C ALA A 431 29.20 -25.13 -0.71
N VAL A 432 28.31 -24.65 0.15
CA VAL A 432 28.60 -24.45 1.59
C VAL A 432 28.98 -25.78 2.27
N ARG A 433 28.24 -26.85 2.03
CA ARG A 433 28.53 -28.19 2.62
C ARG A 433 29.90 -28.72 2.22
N ARG A 434 30.28 -28.58 0.93
CA ARG A 434 31.62 -28.99 0.45
C ARG A 434 32.77 -28.25 1.11
N ARG A 435 32.54 -27.08 1.67
CA ARG A 435 33.56 -26.25 2.36
C ARG A 435 33.62 -26.51 3.86
N SER A 436 32.58 -27.10 4.42
CA SER A 436 32.47 -27.38 5.85
C SER A 436 32.87 -28.82 6.23
N GLY A 437 32.98 -29.72 5.26
CA GLY A 437 33.48 -31.09 5.41
C GLY A 437 34.88 -31.21 4.83
#